data_e520800b0f9259fd9df1ec19149989a1
#
_entry.id   e520800b0f9259fd9df1ec19149989a1
#
_cell.length_a   1.000
_cell.length_b   1.000
_cell.length_c   1.000
_cell.angle_alpha   90.00
_cell.angle_beta   90.00
_cell.angle_gamma   90.00
#
_symmetry.space_group_name_H-M   'P 1'
#
loop_
_entity.id
_entity.type
_entity.pdbx_description
1 polymer ?
#
loop_
_entity_poly.entity_id
_entity_poly.type
_entity_poly.pdbx_seq_one_letter_code
_entity_poly.pdbx_strand_id
1 'polypeptide(L)'
;MTKYDLIIIGGGASGLFSGIIAKEKGLKFLIIEKNPRVGMKLGLTGKGRCNLTNYTTNLKELVKKYIHNGKFLYHAFDEFGVQQTYDFFEKNLNIPLKVERGKRVFPQSDKALDVVNTLFDQLKENILLETTVTDIKSEGNKITKVVTDKGEYIADNYILATGGKTYPSTGSTGNGYDFAQSLGHTINPVYPVLVGFKCKEDFVEELAGLTLKFVDVTVFKKEKKVKKEFGSLLFTHEGISGPTILNLSQYTYDMYDEGFRVSIDLKPKVTFKELDSRVNGILRNSGNVFLRNCLGDLMPSALIPIVISLSKVDGSKKASEVTKEERERLVRFLKGISLNVYESEGYNRAVVNTGGVDIKEIDPYTMKSKLVSNLYFTGDIVDVFGPTGGFNLQVCWSTAHLAVESLKS
;
A
#
# COMPACT_ATOMS: atom_id res chain seq x y z
N MET A 1 -25.63 32.91 0.75
CA MET A 1 -24.72 31.76 0.58
C MET A 1 -25.23 30.61 1.46
N THR A 2 -25.42 29.43 0.92
CA THR A 2 -25.91 28.28 1.72
C THR A 2 -24.84 27.86 2.70
N LYS A 3 -25.16 27.80 3.99
CA LYS A 3 -24.25 27.27 5.02
C LYS A 3 -24.53 25.79 5.25
N TYR A 4 -23.47 25.00 5.38
CA TYR A 4 -23.49 23.58 5.68
C TYR A 4 -23.04 23.33 7.12
N ASP A 5 -23.39 22.17 7.68
CA ASP A 5 -22.85 21.71 8.94
C ASP A 5 -21.45 21.13 8.72
N LEU A 6 -21.24 20.52 7.52
CA LEU A 6 -19.99 19.85 7.16
C LEU A 6 -19.66 20.02 5.68
N ILE A 7 -18.41 20.39 5.37
CA ILE A 7 -17.82 20.25 4.03
C ILE A 7 -16.72 19.20 4.07
N ILE A 8 -16.78 18.24 3.13
CA ILE A 8 -15.80 17.17 2.95
C ILE A 8 -15.03 17.45 1.66
N ILE A 9 -13.70 17.58 1.76
CA ILE A 9 -12.83 17.85 0.61
C ILE A 9 -12.19 16.56 0.15
N GLY A 10 -12.64 16.04 -1.00
CA GLY A 10 -12.22 14.80 -1.61
C GLY A 10 -13.28 13.70 -1.57
N GLY A 11 -13.64 13.17 -2.74
CA GLY A 11 -14.60 12.07 -2.93
C GLY A 11 -13.94 10.69 -3.02
N GLY A 12 -12.84 10.47 -2.28
CA GLY A 12 -12.19 9.17 -2.13
C GLY A 12 -12.86 8.25 -1.11
N ALA A 13 -12.21 7.15 -0.73
CA ALA A 13 -12.74 6.19 0.23
C ALA A 13 -13.19 6.84 1.55
N SER A 14 -12.31 7.61 2.20
CA SER A 14 -12.64 8.26 3.48
C SER A 14 -13.67 9.37 3.33
N GLY A 15 -13.61 10.16 2.23
CA GLY A 15 -14.59 11.23 2.01
C GLY A 15 -15.99 10.71 1.72
N LEU A 16 -16.13 9.67 0.90
CA LEU A 16 -17.43 9.02 0.67
C LEU A 16 -17.97 8.41 1.96
N PHE A 17 -17.13 7.72 2.73
CA PHE A 17 -17.56 7.13 3.98
C PHE A 17 -17.95 8.18 5.02
N SER A 18 -17.19 9.30 5.11
CA SER A 18 -17.59 10.47 5.93
C SER A 18 -18.97 10.98 5.51
N GLY A 19 -19.26 11.05 4.22
CA GLY A 19 -20.58 11.47 3.71
C GLY A 19 -21.70 10.51 4.12
N ILE A 20 -21.47 9.19 4.09
CA ILE A 20 -22.47 8.20 4.55
C ILE A 20 -22.79 8.43 6.02
N ILE A 21 -21.79 8.54 6.89
CA ILE A 21 -22.01 8.78 8.33
C ILE A 21 -22.68 10.15 8.58
N ALA A 22 -22.27 11.18 7.82
CA ALA A 22 -22.92 12.49 7.92
C ALA A 22 -24.43 12.43 7.54
N LYS A 23 -24.77 11.65 6.53
CA LYS A 23 -26.18 11.40 6.13
C LYS A 23 -26.95 10.66 7.21
N GLU A 24 -26.37 9.62 7.80
CA GLU A 24 -27.01 8.88 8.93
C GLU A 24 -27.26 9.77 10.14
N LYS A 25 -26.37 10.75 10.42
CA LYS A 25 -26.55 11.76 11.47
C LYS A 25 -27.53 12.90 11.09
N GLY A 26 -28.05 12.91 9.88
CA GLY A 26 -28.94 13.98 9.40
C GLY A 26 -28.26 15.34 9.23
N LEU A 27 -26.93 15.39 9.07
CA LEU A 27 -26.19 16.62 8.84
C LEU A 27 -26.43 17.15 7.44
N LYS A 28 -26.48 18.47 7.28
CA LYS A 28 -26.45 19.15 6.00
C LYS A 28 -24.99 19.24 5.53
N PHE A 29 -24.59 18.39 4.59
CA PHE A 29 -23.20 18.30 4.17
C PHE A 29 -23.02 18.43 2.66
N LEU A 30 -21.76 18.67 2.26
CA LEU A 30 -21.32 18.74 0.87
C LEU A 30 -19.96 18.05 0.72
N ILE A 31 -19.84 17.20 -0.29
CA ILE A 31 -18.57 16.61 -0.73
C ILE A 31 -18.11 17.36 -1.98
N ILE A 32 -16.88 17.86 -1.97
CA ILE A 32 -16.26 18.54 -3.12
C ILE A 32 -15.21 17.61 -3.72
N GLU A 33 -15.41 17.20 -4.97
CA GLU A 33 -14.52 16.31 -5.71
C GLU A 33 -14.07 16.96 -7.03
N LYS A 34 -12.75 17.02 -7.26
CA LYS A 34 -12.17 17.65 -8.45
C LYS A 34 -12.32 16.82 -9.72
N ASN A 35 -12.44 15.50 -9.60
CA ASN A 35 -12.59 14.61 -10.73
C ASN A 35 -14.03 14.50 -11.22
N PRO A 36 -14.27 14.02 -12.46
CA PRO A 36 -15.60 13.74 -12.98
C PRO A 36 -16.27 12.51 -12.33
N ARG A 37 -15.56 11.76 -11.49
CA ARG A 37 -16.05 10.59 -10.77
C ARG A 37 -15.45 10.50 -9.39
N VAL A 38 -16.24 10.02 -8.44
CA VAL A 38 -15.77 9.69 -7.10
C VAL A 38 -15.05 8.34 -7.05
N GLY A 39 -14.31 8.08 -5.99
CA GLY A 39 -13.77 6.76 -5.68
C GLY A 39 -12.76 6.22 -6.71
N MET A 40 -12.13 7.05 -7.53
CA MET A 40 -11.25 6.60 -8.60
C MET A 40 -10.14 5.68 -8.09
N LYS A 41 -9.43 6.07 -7.01
CA LYS A 41 -8.40 5.22 -6.39
C LYS A 41 -9.02 3.98 -5.74
N LEU A 42 -10.19 4.10 -5.08
CA LEU A 42 -10.91 2.97 -4.48
C LEU A 42 -11.24 1.90 -5.53
N GLY A 43 -11.67 2.32 -6.73
CA GLY A 43 -11.95 1.43 -7.87
C GLY A 43 -10.74 0.62 -8.36
N LEU A 44 -9.50 1.06 -8.09
CA LEU A 44 -8.26 0.35 -8.46
C LEU A 44 -7.79 -0.62 -7.38
N THR A 45 -8.27 -0.48 -6.13
CA THR A 45 -7.79 -1.29 -5.00
C THR A 45 -8.05 -2.78 -5.20
N GLY A 46 -7.17 -3.61 -4.63
CA GLY A 46 -7.30 -5.07 -4.76
C GLY A 46 -7.28 -5.57 -6.21
N LYS A 47 -6.61 -4.87 -7.14
CA LYS A 47 -6.61 -5.13 -8.59
C LYS A 47 -8.01 -5.02 -9.20
N GLY A 48 -8.75 -3.99 -8.85
CA GLY A 48 -10.11 -3.75 -9.31
C GLY A 48 -11.20 -4.53 -8.56
N ARG A 49 -10.84 -5.24 -7.47
CA ARG A 49 -11.75 -6.06 -6.67
C ARG A 49 -12.20 -5.40 -5.36
N CYS A 50 -11.53 -4.35 -4.91
CA CYS A 50 -11.71 -3.68 -3.62
C CYS A 50 -11.44 -4.60 -2.41
N ASN A 51 -10.21 -4.62 -1.91
CA ASN A 51 -9.89 -5.29 -0.64
C ASN A 51 -10.30 -4.40 0.54
N LEU A 52 -11.58 -4.46 0.93
CA LEU A 52 -12.24 -3.56 1.87
C LEU A 52 -11.56 -3.47 3.23
N THR A 53 -11.13 -4.61 3.77
CA THR A 53 -10.46 -4.71 5.06
C THR A 53 -9.69 -6.02 5.18
N ASN A 54 -9.00 -6.21 6.29
CA ASN A 54 -8.42 -7.49 6.70
C ASN A 54 -9.15 -8.02 7.94
N TYR A 55 -9.71 -9.20 7.89
CA TYR A 55 -10.52 -9.79 8.96
C TYR A 55 -9.68 -10.16 10.20
N THR A 56 -8.88 -9.19 10.67
CA THR A 56 -8.11 -9.25 11.92
C THR A 56 -8.90 -8.49 12.97
N THR A 57 -9.85 -9.18 13.60
CA THR A 57 -10.82 -8.58 14.55
C THR A 57 -10.24 -8.25 15.91
N ASN A 58 -9.12 -8.86 16.29
CA ASN A 58 -8.45 -8.51 17.55
C ASN A 58 -7.75 -7.14 17.42
N LEU A 59 -8.21 -6.15 18.18
CA LEU A 59 -7.72 -4.77 18.13
C LEU A 59 -6.21 -4.65 18.34
N LYS A 60 -5.65 -5.35 19.34
CA LYS A 60 -4.21 -5.29 19.61
C LYS A 60 -3.37 -5.90 18.48
N GLU A 61 -3.86 -6.96 17.86
CA GLU A 61 -3.22 -7.57 16.68
C GLU A 61 -3.34 -6.67 15.46
N LEU A 62 -4.49 -6.03 15.27
CA LEU A 62 -4.73 -5.08 14.18
C LEU A 62 -3.75 -3.90 14.26
N VAL A 63 -3.69 -3.22 15.40
CA VAL A 63 -2.80 -2.06 15.62
C VAL A 63 -1.32 -2.43 15.40
N LYS A 64 -0.89 -3.62 15.83
CA LYS A 64 0.49 -4.10 15.62
C LYS A 64 0.87 -4.30 14.15
N LYS A 65 -0.09 -4.40 13.23
CA LYS A 65 0.20 -4.49 11.79
C LYS A 65 0.69 -3.17 11.21
N TYR A 66 0.31 -2.06 11.79
CA TYR A 66 0.74 -0.73 11.36
C TYR A 66 2.08 -0.40 12.01
N ILE A 67 3.16 -0.59 11.27
CA ILE A 67 4.53 -0.38 11.78
C ILE A 67 4.87 1.10 11.96
N HIS A 68 4.12 1.97 11.25
CA HIS A 68 4.28 3.42 11.32
C HIS A 68 3.02 4.04 11.95
N ASN A 69 3.19 4.64 13.11
CA ASN A 69 2.16 5.36 13.86
C ASN A 69 0.89 4.56 14.22
N GLY A 70 0.93 3.22 14.20
CA GLY A 70 -0.25 2.38 14.43
C GLY A 70 -0.98 2.64 15.75
N LYS A 71 -0.27 3.03 16.82
CA LYS A 71 -0.90 3.33 18.13
C LYS A 71 -1.86 4.52 18.06
N PHE A 72 -1.64 5.46 17.17
CA PHE A 72 -2.53 6.59 16.93
C PHE A 72 -3.93 6.14 16.51
N LEU A 73 -4.03 5.03 15.79
CA LEU A 73 -5.31 4.51 15.29
C LEU A 73 -6.10 3.68 16.31
N TYR A 74 -5.57 3.49 17.52
CA TYR A 74 -6.17 2.57 18.50
C TYR A 74 -7.64 2.91 18.75
N HIS A 75 -7.95 4.17 19.06
CA HIS A 75 -9.31 4.60 19.36
C HIS A 75 -10.22 4.53 18.13
N ALA A 76 -9.72 4.95 16.96
CA ALA A 76 -10.50 4.85 15.72
C ALA A 76 -10.88 3.41 15.37
N PHE A 77 -10.00 2.43 15.64
CA PHE A 77 -10.30 1.01 15.45
C PHE A 77 -11.15 0.39 16.56
N ASP A 78 -11.13 0.95 17.76
CA ASP A 78 -11.99 0.53 18.86
C ASP A 78 -13.44 0.94 18.58
N GLU A 79 -13.66 2.18 18.15
CA GLU A 79 -14.97 2.73 17.80
C GLU A 79 -15.54 2.11 16.50
N PHE A 80 -14.74 2.03 15.46
CA PHE A 80 -15.14 1.47 14.16
C PHE A 80 -14.05 0.56 13.59
N GLY A 81 -13.99 -0.66 14.10
CA GLY A 81 -12.99 -1.66 13.70
C GLY A 81 -13.43 -2.55 12.56
N VAL A 82 -12.73 -3.66 12.42
CA VAL A 82 -12.90 -4.61 11.30
C VAL A 82 -14.29 -5.24 11.29
N GLN A 83 -14.83 -5.63 12.46
CA GLN A 83 -16.15 -6.26 12.53
C GLN A 83 -17.24 -5.26 12.16
N GLN A 84 -17.18 -4.04 12.70
CA GLN A 84 -18.12 -2.96 12.37
C GLN A 84 -18.06 -2.62 10.88
N THR A 85 -16.85 -2.55 10.30
CA THR A 85 -16.67 -2.35 8.85
C THR A 85 -17.34 -3.47 8.06
N TYR A 86 -17.08 -4.74 8.40
CA TYR A 86 -17.67 -5.89 7.73
C TYR A 86 -19.21 -5.82 7.78
N ASP A 87 -19.76 -5.65 8.97
CA ASP A 87 -21.20 -5.58 9.19
C ASP A 87 -21.85 -4.40 8.47
N PHE A 88 -21.19 -3.25 8.47
CA PHE A 88 -21.69 -2.04 7.81
C PHE A 88 -21.80 -2.22 6.30
N PHE A 89 -20.76 -2.71 5.65
CA PHE A 89 -20.80 -2.93 4.20
C PHE A 89 -21.78 -4.05 3.84
N GLU A 90 -21.85 -5.13 4.61
CA GLU A 90 -22.72 -6.26 4.30
C GLU A 90 -24.19 -5.98 4.61
N LYS A 91 -24.49 -5.37 5.76
CA LYS A 91 -25.87 -5.21 6.24
C LYS A 91 -26.47 -3.83 5.90
N ASN A 92 -25.73 -2.74 6.13
CA ASN A 92 -26.27 -1.39 5.92
C ASN A 92 -26.21 -1.00 4.43
N LEU A 93 -25.10 -1.36 3.74
CA LEU A 93 -24.93 -1.05 2.31
C LEU A 93 -25.38 -2.19 1.38
N ASN A 94 -25.80 -3.35 1.92
CA ASN A 94 -26.23 -4.52 1.15
C ASN A 94 -25.18 -4.98 0.12
N ILE A 95 -23.90 -4.93 0.48
CA ILE A 95 -22.79 -5.43 -0.34
C ILE A 95 -22.35 -6.79 0.21
N PRO A 96 -22.72 -7.93 -0.41
CA PRO A 96 -22.30 -9.24 0.06
C PRO A 96 -20.78 -9.37 0.06
N LEU A 97 -20.19 -9.83 1.17
CA LEU A 97 -18.77 -9.94 1.36
C LEU A 97 -18.28 -11.38 1.44
N LYS A 98 -17.00 -11.60 1.14
CA LYS A 98 -16.29 -12.88 1.32
C LYS A 98 -14.92 -12.64 1.95
N VAL A 99 -14.47 -13.61 2.75
CA VAL A 99 -13.13 -13.63 3.34
C VAL A 99 -12.27 -14.63 2.58
N GLU A 100 -11.17 -14.18 2.02
CA GLU A 100 -10.20 -14.98 1.29
C GLU A 100 -8.94 -15.29 2.12
N ARG A 101 -8.04 -16.12 1.54
CA ARG A 101 -6.76 -16.45 2.13
C ARG A 101 -6.00 -15.18 2.58
N GLY A 102 -5.43 -15.22 3.78
CA GLY A 102 -4.76 -14.07 4.40
C GLY A 102 -5.73 -13.09 5.06
N LYS A 103 -6.96 -13.54 5.36
CA LYS A 103 -8.02 -12.75 6.00
C LYS A 103 -8.44 -11.51 5.17
N ARG A 104 -8.24 -11.49 3.86
CA ARG A 104 -8.61 -10.38 2.98
C ARG A 104 -10.11 -10.40 2.72
N VAL A 105 -10.76 -9.27 2.88
CA VAL A 105 -12.20 -9.11 2.66
C VAL A 105 -12.47 -8.43 1.32
N PHE A 106 -13.29 -9.07 0.49
CA PHE A 106 -13.69 -8.57 -0.82
C PHE A 106 -15.22 -8.61 -0.97
N PRO A 107 -15.83 -7.77 -1.83
CA PRO A 107 -17.19 -7.99 -2.27
C PRO A 107 -17.28 -9.31 -3.03
N GLN A 108 -18.40 -10.03 -2.90
CA GLN A 108 -18.62 -11.31 -3.59
C GLN A 108 -18.56 -11.15 -5.11
N SER A 109 -18.95 -9.99 -5.63
CA SER A 109 -18.91 -9.66 -7.06
C SER A 109 -17.49 -9.57 -7.64
N ASP A 110 -16.46 -9.43 -6.80
CA ASP A 110 -15.07 -9.14 -7.22
C ASP A 110 -14.91 -7.85 -8.05
N LYS A 111 -15.84 -6.89 -7.89
CA LYS A 111 -15.83 -5.61 -8.61
C LYS A 111 -15.77 -4.44 -7.63
N ALA A 112 -14.66 -3.72 -7.64
CA ALA A 112 -14.51 -2.51 -6.81
C ALA A 112 -15.53 -1.42 -7.18
N LEU A 113 -15.95 -1.38 -8.44
CA LEU A 113 -16.95 -0.41 -8.91
C LEU A 113 -18.32 -0.60 -8.25
N ASP A 114 -18.70 -1.81 -7.85
CA ASP A 114 -19.96 -2.02 -7.15
C ASP A 114 -19.95 -1.32 -5.79
N VAL A 115 -18.80 -1.36 -5.09
CA VAL A 115 -18.62 -0.62 -3.83
C VAL A 115 -18.68 0.89 -4.07
N VAL A 116 -17.96 1.39 -5.09
CA VAL A 116 -17.95 2.82 -5.44
C VAL A 116 -19.36 3.31 -5.80
N ASN A 117 -20.07 2.58 -6.65
CA ASN A 117 -21.41 2.94 -7.10
C ASN A 117 -22.42 2.93 -5.95
N THR A 118 -22.36 1.93 -5.07
CA THR A 118 -23.24 1.88 -3.89
C THR A 118 -23.04 3.10 -2.98
N LEU A 119 -21.78 3.50 -2.73
CA LEU A 119 -21.48 4.70 -1.95
C LEU A 119 -21.96 5.98 -2.68
N PHE A 120 -21.72 6.06 -3.98
CA PHE A 120 -22.10 7.21 -4.80
C PHE A 120 -23.64 7.39 -4.85
N ASP A 121 -24.39 6.32 -5.11
CA ASP A 121 -25.86 6.37 -5.23
C ASP A 121 -26.52 6.87 -3.93
N GLN A 122 -25.91 6.57 -2.78
CA GLN A 122 -26.38 7.09 -1.50
C GLN A 122 -26.16 8.61 -1.34
N LEU A 123 -25.17 9.19 -2.04
CA LEU A 123 -24.63 10.52 -1.78
C LEU A 123 -24.73 11.50 -2.94
N LYS A 124 -25.19 11.07 -4.12
CA LYS A 124 -25.11 11.84 -5.37
C LYS A 124 -25.65 13.26 -5.30
N GLU A 125 -26.66 13.51 -4.47
CA GLU A 125 -27.25 14.83 -4.28
C GLU A 125 -26.39 15.78 -3.41
N ASN A 126 -25.41 15.23 -2.70
CA ASN A 126 -24.51 15.96 -1.80
C ASN A 126 -23.08 16.06 -2.35
N ILE A 127 -22.86 15.73 -3.63
CA ILE A 127 -21.52 15.72 -4.24
C ILE A 127 -21.45 16.77 -5.37
N LEU A 128 -20.43 17.63 -5.28
CA LEU A 128 -20.01 18.49 -6.40
C LEU A 128 -18.81 17.85 -7.09
N LEU A 129 -19.04 17.33 -8.29
CA LEU A 129 -18.00 16.81 -9.17
C LEU A 129 -17.34 17.93 -9.98
N GLU A 130 -16.14 17.63 -10.53
CA GLU A 130 -15.38 18.57 -11.38
C GLU A 130 -15.23 19.95 -10.73
N THR A 131 -15.07 19.96 -9.39
CA THR A 131 -14.97 21.18 -8.60
C THR A 131 -13.68 21.14 -7.79
N THR A 132 -12.72 21.96 -8.17
CA THR A 132 -11.40 22.00 -7.57
C THR A 132 -11.34 23.02 -6.45
N VAL A 133 -11.02 22.56 -5.23
CA VAL A 133 -10.66 23.49 -4.14
C VAL A 133 -9.32 24.12 -4.48
N THR A 134 -9.30 25.45 -4.51
CA THR A 134 -8.11 26.25 -4.83
C THR A 134 -7.51 26.89 -3.58
N ASP A 135 -8.32 27.14 -2.55
CA ASP A 135 -7.84 27.77 -1.32
C ASP A 135 -8.79 27.45 -0.13
N ILE A 136 -8.24 27.54 1.09
CA ILE A 136 -8.99 27.44 2.35
C ILE A 136 -8.68 28.69 3.18
N LYS A 137 -9.67 29.53 3.40
CA LYS A 137 -9.54 30.77 4.16
C LYS A 137 -9.81 30.53 5.64
N SER A 138 -8.98 31.10 6.50
CA SER A 138 -9.13 31.04 7.95
C SER A 138 -8.97 32.42 8.58
N GLU A 139 -9.63 32.61 9.70
CA GLU A 139 -9.45 33.75 10.60
C GLU A 139 -9.09 33.20 11.99
N GLY A 140 -7.90 33.58 12.47
CA GLY A 140 -7.33 32.97 13.69
C GLY A 140 -7.16 31.48 13.50
N ASN A 141 -7.74 30.69 14.40
CA ASN A 141 -7.68 29.22 14.39
C ASN A 141 -8.94 28.56 13.81
N LYS A 142 -9.72 29.27 12.97
CA LYS A 142 -10.97 28.74 12.42
C LYS A 142 -11.06 28.95 10.93
N ILE A 143 -11.41 27.91 10.17
CA ILE A 143 -11.74 28.02 8.75
C ILE A 143 -13.06 28.79 8.61
N THR A 144 -13.06 29.80 7.73
CA THR A 144 -14.23 30.62 7.43
C THR A 144 -14.92 30.20 6.13
N LYS A 145 -14.15 29.78 5.13
CA LYS A 145 -14.68 29.30 3.84
C LYS A 145 -13.67 28.47 3.07
N VAL A 146 -14.19 27.67 2.15
CA VAL A 146 -13.44 26.96 1.11
C VAL A 146 -13.71 27.66 -0.21
N VAL A 147 -12.64 27.98 -0.96
CA VAL A 147 -12.67 28.60 -2.28
C VAL A 147 -12.44 27.53 -3.34
N THR A 148 -13.26 27.53 -4.37
CA THR A 148 -13.14 26.60 -5.50
C THR A 148 -13.14 27.37 -6.82
N ASP A 149 -12.83 26.68 -7.89
CA ASP A 149 -12.95 27.20 -9.27
C ASP A 149 -14.41 27.52 -9.69
N LYS A 150 -15.41 27.08 -8.90
CA LYS A 150 -16.84 27.29 -9.17
C LYS A 150 -17.56 28.18 -8.13
N GLY A 151 -16.84 28.65 -7.11
CA GLY A 151 -17.43 29.52 -6.09
C GLY A 151 -16.86 29.22 -4.68
N GLU A 152 -17.53 29.82 -3.69
CA GLU A 152 -17.13 29.74 -2.29
C GLU A 152 -18.18 28.99 -1.47
N TYR A 153 -17.73 28.20 -0.49
CA TYR A 153 -18.59 27.36 0.35
C TYR A 153 -18.23 27.55 1.82
N ILE A 154 -19.25 27.61 2.67
CA ILE A 154 -19.13 27.86 4.10
C ILE A 154 -19.76 26.71 4.89
N ALA A 155 -19.06 26.25 5.92
CA ALA A 155 -19.58 25.26 6.85
C ALA A 155 -19.15 25.54 8.29
N ASP A 156 -19.78 24.85 9.23
CA ASP A 156 -19.36 24.86 10.62
C ASP A 156 -18.10 23.98 10.83
N ASN A 157 -17.98 22.88 10.07
CA ASN A 157 -16.86 21.94 10.15
C ASN A 157 -16.36 21.55 8.75
N TYR A 158 -15.08 21.15 8.67
CA TYR A 158 -14.42 20.76 7.43
C TYR A 158 -13.61 19.47 7.64
N ILE A 159 -13.70 18.55 6.69
CA ILE A 159 -12.87 17.33 6.65
C ILE A 159 -11.95 17.40 5.44
N LEU A 160 -10.63 17.27 5.65
CA LEU A 160 -9.67 17.01 4.58
C LEU A 160 -9.56 15.48 4.38
N ALA A 161 -10.19 14.99 3.29
CA ALA A 161 -10.22 13.60 2.86
C ALA A 161 -9.53 13.41 1.50
N THR A 162 -8.53 14.25 1.21
CA THR A 162 -7.88 14.39 -0.10
C THR A 162 -6.96 13.25 -0.48
N GLY A 163 -6.68 12.33 0.45
CA GLY A 163 -5.70 11.26 0.25
C GLY A 163 -4.26 11.76 0.26
N GLY A 164 -3.33 10.92 -0.22
CA GLY A 164 -1.91 11.23 -0.31
C GLY A 164 -1.42 11.60 -1.71
N LYS A 165 -0.20 11.11 -2.09
CA LYS A 165 0.44 11.35 -3.40
C LYS A 165 0.41 10.15 -4.35
N THR A 166 -0.09 8.99 -3.92
CA THR A 166 -0.05 7.77 -4.72
C THR A 166 -1.21 7.68 -5.70
N TYR A 167 -0.95 7.13 -6.89
CA TYR A 167 -1.86 7.14 -8.04
C TYR A 167 -2.36 8.55 -8.39
N PRO A 168 -1.45 9.50 -8.73
CA PRO A 168 -1.82 10.90 -8.97
C PRO A 168 -2.86 11.07 -10.09
N SER A 169 -2.92 10.17 -11.06
CA SER A 169 -3.96 10.13 -12.10
C SER A 169 -5.38 9.92 -11.56
N THR A 170 -5.53 9.47 -10.32
CA THR A 170 -6.83 9.32 -9.64
C THR A 170 -7.21 10.54 -8.80
N GLY A 171 -6.43 11.61 -8.86
CA GLY A 171 -6.64 12.82 -8.09
C GLY A 171 -5.84 12.93 -6.79
N SER A 172 -5.14 11.88 -6.35
CA SER A 172 -4.27 11.90 -5.16
C SER A 172 -2.93 12.57 -5.48
N THR A 173 -2.92 13.90 -5.63
CA THR A 173 -1.76 14.68 -6.07
C THR A 173 -0.97 15.32 -4.93
N GLY A 174 -1.49 15.25 -3.70
CA GLY A 174 -0.88 15.85 -2.51
C GLY A 174 -1.35 17.27 -2.19
N ASN A 175 -2.29 17.86 -2.94
CA ASN A 175 -2.83 19.21 -2.65
C ASN A 175 -3.34 19.35 -1.20
N GLY A 176 -3.85 18.30 -0.59
CA GLY A 176 -4.29 18.35 0.80
C GLY A 176 -3.17 18.66 1.78
N TYR A 177 -1.93 18.28 1.46
CA TYR A 177 -0.76 18.64 2.26
C TYR A 177 -0.47 20.14 2.18
N ASP A 178 -0.62 20.74 0.98
CA ASP A 178 -0.43 22.17 0.79
C ASP A 178 -1.48 22.97 1.58
N PHE A 179 -2.74 22.52 1.57
CA PHE A 179 -3.80 23.12 2.38
C PHE A 179 -3.55 22.97 3.90
N ALA A 180 -3.16 21.79 4.35
CA ALA A 180 -2.85 21.58 5.76
C ALA A 180 -1.67 22.45 6.20
N GLN A 181 -0.63 22.57 5.37
CA GLN A 181 0.54 23.40 5.64
C GLN A 181 0.18 24.90 5.69
N SER A 182 -0.67 25.40 4.78
CA SER A 182 -1.12 26.78 4.79
C SER A 182 -1.95 27.12 6.05
N LEU A 183 -2.56 26.11 6.67
CA LEU A 183 -3.29 26.22 7.93
C LEU A 183 -2.40 26.00 9.18
N GLY A 184 -1.07 25.91 8.99
CA GLY A 184 -0.07 25.81 10.05
C GLY A 184 0.33 24.40 10.45
N HIS A 185 -0.16 23.36 9.79
CA HIS A 185 0.19 21.97 10.09
C HIS A 185 1.57 21.59 9.55
N THR A 186 2.27 20.76 10.31
CA THR A 186 3.50 20.12 9.90
C THR A 186 3.20 18.95 8.96
N ILE A 187 3.87 18.91 7.81
CA ILE A 187 3.82 17.78 6.89
C ILE A 187 5.12 17.00 6.99
N ASN A 188 5.04 15.79 7.53
CA ASN A 188 6.17 14.87 7.58
C ASN A 188 6.57 14.44 6.16
N PRO A 189 7.87 14.19 5.88
CA PRO A 189 8.34 13.82 4.56
C PRO A 189 7.57 12.65 3.95
N VAL A 190 7.12 12.84 2.72
CA VAL A 190 6.24 11.88 2.03
C VAL A 190 7.08 11.04 1.07
N TYR A 191 7.04 9.71 1.23
CA TYR A 191 7.72 8.74 0.37
C TYR A 191 6.73 7.67 -0.12
N PRO A 192 6.91 7.13 -1.36
CA PRO A 192 6.11 6.02 -1.84
C PRO A 192 6.46 4.75 -1.07
N VAL A 193 5.45 4.02 -0.57
CA VAL A 193 5.59 2.73 0.09
C VAL A 193 4.58 1.71 -0.44
N LEU A 194 4.78 0.45 -0.14
CA LEU A 194 4.10 -0.67 -0.78
C LEU A 194 4.29 -0.59 -2.30
N VAL A 195 5.55 -0.50 -2.71
CA VAL A 195 5.99 -0.22 -4.08
C VAL A 195 7.10 -1.19 -4.49
N GLY A 196 7.24 -1.46 -5.79
CA GLY A 196 8.34 -2.25 -6.34
C GLY A 196 9.67 -1.51 -6.31
N PHE A 197 10.75 -2.26 -6.48
CA PHE A 197 12.12 -1.77 -6.50
C PHE A 197 12.69 -1.80 -7.90
N LYS A 198 13.40 -0.74 -8.31
CA LYS A 198 14.23 -0.73 -9.50
C LYS A 198 15.63 -1.23 -9.18
N CYS A 199 16.15 -2.12 -10.01
CA CYS A 199 17.41 -2.81 -9.81
C CYS A 199 18.42 -2.43 -10.90
N LYS A 200 19.73 -2.53 -10.56
CA LYS A 200 20.82 -2.20 -11.49
C LYS A 200 21.17 -3.34 -12.45
N GLU A 201 20.76 -4.56 -12.14
CA GLU A 201 21.13 -5.77 -12.89
C GLU A 201 20.26 -5.89 -14.16
N ASP A 202 20.90 -5.94 -15.33
CA ASP A 202 20.21 -6.02 -16.62
C ASP A 202 19.37 -7.29 -16.79
N PHE A 203 19.79 -8.40 -16.16
CA PHE A 203 19.07 -9.67 -16.27
C PHE A 203 17.64 -9.65 -15.67
N VAL A 204 17.28 -8.64 -14.89
CA VAL A 204 15.91 -8.53 -14.36
C VAL A 204 14.88 -8.34 -15.48
N GLU A 205 15.25 -7.65 -16.55
CA GLU A 205 14.41 -7.47 -17.73
C GLU A 205 14.14 -8.81 -18.45
N GLU A 206 15.18 -9.66 -18.58
CA GLU A 206 15.04 -11.01 -19.16
C GLU A 206 14.08 -11.91 -18.35
N LEU A 207 13.93 -11.63 -17.06
CA LEU A 207 13.06 -12.35 -16.15
C LEU A 207 11.66 -11.69 -15.99
N ALA A 208 11.37 -10.60 -16.70
CA ALA A 208 10.10 -9.89 -16.57
C ALA A 208 8.89 -10.82 -16.71
N GLY A 209 7.96 -10.74 -15.75
CA GLY A 209 6.79 -11.62 -15.65
C GLY A 209 7.02 -12.92 -14.88
N LEU A 210 8.27 -13.31 -14.59
CA LEU A 210 8.56 -14.48 -13.76
C LEU A 210 8.16 -14.22 -12.30
N THR A 211 7.34 -15.10 -11.76
CA THR A 211 6.99 -15.10 -10.33
C THR A 211 7.70 -16.22 -9.60
N LEU A 212 8.53 -15.88 -8.63
CA LEU A 212 9.10 -16.81 -7.68
C LEU A 212 8.18 -16.96 -6.48
N LYS A 213 7.84 -18.20 -6.13
CA LYS A 213 7.01 -18.54 -4.95
C LYS A 213 7.87 -19.19 -3.88
N PHE A 214 7.49 -18.97 -2.60
CA PHE A 214 8.14 -19.61 -1.45
C PHE A 214 9.64 -19.30 -1.32
N VAL A 215 10.04 -18.08 -1.62
CA VAL A 215 11.39 -17.56 -1.48
C VAL A 215 11.54 -16.72 -0.22
N ASP A 216 12.76 -16.68 0.34
CA ASP A 216 13.13 -15.66 1.31
C ASP A 216 13.78 -14.47 0.60
N VAL A 217 13.31 -13.28 0.93
CA VAL A 217 13.88 -12.03 0.44
C VAL A 217 14.40 -11.24 1.62
N THR A 218 15.69 -10.91 1.58
CA THR A 218 16.37 -10.15 2.65
C THR A 218 16.90 -8.84 2.11
N VAL A 219 16.57 -7.74 2.78
CA VAL A 219 17.12 -6.41 2.50
C VAL A 219 18.35 -6.17 3.39
N PHE A 220 19.42 -5.63 2.79
CA PHE A 220 20.65 -5.22 3.46
C PHE A 220 20.98 -3.76 3.14
N LYS A 221 21.32 -2.96 4.16
CA LYS A 221 21.93 -1.64 4.03
C LYS A 221 23.36 -1.71 4.57
N LYS A 222 24.36 -1.42 3.73
CA LYS A 222 25.79 -1.52 4.12
C LYS A 222 26.11 -2.85 4.84
N GLU A 223 25.75 -3.97 4.25
CA GLU A 223 25.92 -5.35 4.77
C GLU A 223 25.15 -5.68 6.07
N LYS A 224 24.45 -4.71 6.67
CA LYS A 224 23.57 -4.97 7.81
C LYS A 224 22.19 -5.41 7.32
N LYS A 225 21.70 -6.54 7.85
CA LYS A 225 20.34 -7.01 7.59
C LYS A 225 19.32 -6.03 8.18
N VAL A 226 18.44 -5.50 7.32
CA VAL A 226 17.35 -4.63 7.70
C VAL A 226 16.10 -5.44 8.01
N LYS A 227 15.64 -6.22 7.02
CA LYS A 227 14.43 -7.04 7.15
C LYS A 227 14.52 -8.27 6.25
N LYS A 228 13.80 -9.31 6.63
CA LYS A 228 13.61 -10.53 5.86
C LYS A 228 12.13 -10.88 5.80
N GLU A 229 11.64 -11.23 4.62
CA GLU A 229 10.26 -11.64 4.37
C GLU A 229 10.24 -12.93 3.55
N PHE A 230 9.31 -13.84 3.89
CA PHE A 230 9.05 -15.07 3.14
C PHE A 230 7.79 -14.92 2.30
N GLY A 231 7.83 -15.30 1.02
CA GLY A 231 6.63 -15.22 0.19
C GLY A 231 6.89 -15.33 -1.30
N SER A 232 6.21 -14.49 -2.09
CA SER A 232 6.33 -14.44 -3.54
C SER A 232 6.87 -13.10 -4.03
N LEU A 233 7.75 -13.18 -5.02
CA LEU A 233 8.40 -12.06 -5.70
C LEU A 233 8.08 -12.15 -7.19
N LEU A 234 7.87 -11.03 -7.83
CA LEU A 234 7.66 -10.87 -9.28
C LEU A 234 8.81 -10.05 -9.87
N PHE A 235 9.45 -10.54 -10.91
CA PHE A 235 10.34 -9.73 -11.74
C PHE A 235 9.54 -8.83 -12.67
N THR A 236 9.97 -7.57 -12.79
CA THR A 236 9.42 -6.56 -13.71
C THR A 236 10.50 -6.16 -14.71
N HIS A 237 10.17 -5.34 -15.70
CA HIS A 237 11.16 -4.87 -16.70
C HIS A 237 12.31 -4.06 -16.08
N GLU A 238 12.08 -3.36 -14.99
CA GLU A 238 13.09 -2.51 -14.35
C GLU A 238 13.59 -3.06 -13.00
N GLY A 239 13.04 -4.20 -12.53
CA GLY A 239 13.44 -4.70 -11.20
C GLY A 239 12.53 -5.77 -10.62
N ILE A 240 12.08 -5.59 -9.39
CA ILE A 240 11.30 -6.58 -8.65
C ILE A 240 10.10 -5.95 -7.93
N SER A 241 9.02 -6.71 -7.88
CA SER A 241 7.76 -6.33 -7.24
C SER A 241 7.09 -7.55 -6.58
N GLY A 242 5.80 -7.48 -6.30
CA GLY A 242 5.04 -8.57 -5.68
C GLY A 242 4.90 -8.41 -4.16
N PRO A 243 4.03 -9.21 -3.52
CA PRO A 243 3.63 -8.98 -2.13
C PRO A 243 4.78 -8.87 -1.13
N THR A 244 5.82 -9.70 -1.29
CA THR A 244 7.01 -9.69 -0.43
C THR A 244 7.79 -8.38 -0.57
N ILE A 245 7.99 -7.91 -1.81
CA ILE A 245 8.71 -6.67 -2.07
C ILE A 245 7.91 -5.46 -1.59
N LEU A 246 6.61 -5.42 -1.88
CA LEU A 246 5.74 -4.36 -1.40
C LEU A 246 5.79 -4.23 0.14
N ASN A 247 5.76 -5.34 0.86
CA ASN A 247 5.89 -5.30 2.31
C ASN A 247 7.30 -4.87 2.77
N LEU A 248 8.36 -5.29 2.07
CA LEU A 248 9.73 -4.88 2.40
C LEU A 248 9.97 -3.39 2.17
N SER A 249 9.29 -2.77 1.20
CA SER A 249 9.45 -1.34 0.90
C SER A 249 9.07 -0.42 2.08
N GLN A 250 8.27 -0.89 3.03
CA GLN A 250 7.94 -0.17 4.26
C GLN A 250 9.16 0.07 5.17
N TYR A 251 10.24 -0.66 4.95
CA TYR A 251 11.47 -0.58 5.75
C TYR A 251 12.62 0.08 4.99
N THR A 252 12.38 0.57 3.77
CA THR A 252 13.45 1.05 2.86
C THR A 252 13.14 2.40 2.20
N TYR A 253 12.03 3.04 2.54
CA TYR A 253 11.56 4.26 1.87
C TYR A 253 12.54 5.44 1.95
N ASP A 254 13.44 5.45 2.93
CA ASP A 254 14.47 6.47 3.16
C ASP A 254 15.89 6.01 2.79
N MET A 255 16.03 4.92 2.04
CA MET A 255 17.33 4.29 1.77
C MET A 255 17.82 4.46 0.33
N TYR A 256 17.01 5.00 -0.57
CA TYR A 256 17.31 5.02 -2.01
C TYR A 256 18.50 5.89 -2.37
N ASP A 257 18.76 6.99 -1.66
CA ASP A 257 19.88 7.90 -1.94
C ASP A 257 21.24 7.20 -1.84
N GLU A 258 21.39 6.26 -0.89
CA GLU A 258 22.62 5.47 -0.72
C GLU A 258 22.54 4.13 -1.49
N GLY A 259 21.35 3.73 -1.93
CA GLY A 259 21.07 2.40 -2.44
C GLY A 259 21.14 1.32 -1.36
N PHE A 260 20.57 0.16 -1.68
CA PHE A 260 20.59 -1.00 -0.80
C PHE A 260 20.58 -2.31 -1.61
N ARG A 261 20.90 -3.41 -0.94
CA ARG A 261 20.98 -4.71 -1.59
C ARG A 261 19.82 -5.62 -1.14
N VAL A 262 19.25 -6.33 -2.11
CA VAL A 262 18.26 -7.39 -1.90
C VAL A 262 18.93 -8.74 -2.19
N SER A 263 18.74 -9.73 -1.33
CA SER A 263 19.18 -11.11 -1.54
C SER A 263 17.97 -12.05 -1.56
N ILE A 264 17.90 -12.89 -2.59
CA ILE A 264 16.78 -13.82 -2.82
C ILE A 264 17.29 -15.25 -2.62
N ASP A 265 16.79 -15.95 -1.58
CA ASP A 265 17.03 -17.37 -1.33
C ASP A 265 15.89 -18.19 -1.97
N LEU A 266 16.22 -18.96 -3.01
CA LEU A 266 15.25 -19.81 -3.72
C LEU A 266 14.86 -21.07 -2.96
N LYS A 267 15.64 -21.46 -1.96
CA LYS A 267 15.48 -22.71 -1.19
C LYS A 267 15.59 -22.45 0.31
N PRO A 268 14.72 -21.60 0.89
CA PRO A 268 14.89 -21.13 2.28
C PRO A 268 14.75 -22.21 3.35
N LYS A 269 14.09 -23.32 3.02
CA LYS A 269 13.85 -24.43 3.97
C LYS A 269 14.99 -25.41 4.09
N VAL A 270 16.04 -25.30 3.26
CA VAL A 270 17.20 -26.22 3.29
C VAL A 270 18.48 -25.42 3.54
N THR A 271 19.41 -26.05 4.27
CA THR A 271 20.73 -25.49 4.54
C THR A 271 21.58 -25.51 3.27
N PHE A 272 22.68 -24.75 3.26
CA PHE A 272 23.65 -24.80 2.17
C PHE A 272 24.17 -26.24 1.93
N LYS A 273 24.52 -26.97 3.00
CA LYS A 273 25.05 -28.33 2.90
C LYS A 273 24.05 -29.33 2.33
N GLU A 274 22.78 -29.24 2.75
CA GLU A 274 21.72 -30.10 2.21
C GLU A 274 21.46 -29.80 0.72
N LEU A 275 21.46 -28.51 0.34
CA LEU A 275 21.29 -28.10 -1.05
C LEU A 275 22.48 -28.55 -1.90
N ASP A 276 23.71 -28.41 -1.42
CA ASP A 276 24.92 -28.91 -2.09
C ASP A 276 24.85 -30.42 -2.34
N SER A 277 24.49 -31.20 -1.31
CA SER A 277 24.26 -32.62 -1.45
C SER A 277 23.21 -33.00 -2.47
N ARG A 278 22.09 -32.24 -2.52
CA ARG A 278 21.03 -32.42 -3.50
C ARG A 278 21.51 -32.10 -4.93
N VAL A 279 22.20 -30.99 -5.11
CA VAL A 279 22.76 -30.59 -6.44
C VAL A 279 23.78 -31.67 -6.88
N ASN A 280 24.66 -32.15 -5.98
CA ASN A 280 25.60 -33.21 -6.31
C ASN A 280 24.88 -34.51 -6.75
N GLY A 281 23.78 -34.87 -6.09
CA GLY A 281 22.98 -36.03 -6.51
C GLY A 281 22.38 -35.86 -7.91
N ILE A 282 21.82 -34.64 -8.23
CA ILE A 282 21.31 -34.35 -9.54
C ILE A 282 22.40 -34.46 -10.62
N LEU A 283 23.58 -33.87 -10.38
CA LEU A 283 24.70 -33.90 -11.32
C LEU A 283 25.17 -35.34 -11.58
N ARG A 284 25.33 -36.17 -10.53
CA ARG A 284 25.70 -37.59 -10.67
C ARG A 284 24.68 -38.37 -11.47
N ASN A 285 23.41 -38.19 -11.23
CA ASN A 285 22.33 -38.92 -11.91
C ASN A 285 22.17 -38.48 -13.39
N SER A 286 22.53 -37.23 -13.70
CA SER A 286 22.44 -36.67 -15.04
C SER A 286 23.62 -37.02 -15.95
N GLY A 287 24.78 -37.41 -15.40
CA GLY A 287 25.95 -37.92 -16.10
C GLY A 287 26.35 -37.12 -17.34
N ASN A 288 25.99 -37.62 -18.52
CA ASN A 288 26.32 -37.01 -19.82
C ASN A 288 25.38 -35.89 -20.28
N VAL A 289 24.34 -35.55 -19.51
CA VAL A 289 23.43 -34.43 -19.84
C VAL A 289 24.15 -33.10 -19.61
N PHE A 290 23.94 -32.13 -20.47
CA PHE A 290 24.48 -30.78 -20.26
C PHE A 290 23.93 -30.14 -19.00
N LEU A 291 24.76 -29.42 -18.24
CA LEU A 291 24.42 -28.77 -16.98
C LEU A 291 23.14 -27.95 -17.09
N ARG A 292 23.00 -27.13 -18.14
CA ARG A 292 21.80 -26.30 -18.37
C ARG A 292 20.48 -27.08 -18.42
N ASN A 293 20.53 -28.37 -18.73
CA ASN A 293 19.34 -29.22 -18.90
C ASN A 293 18.98 -30.03 -17.66
N CYS A 294 19.86 -30.07 -16.63
CA CYS A 294 19.60 -30.84 -15.41
C CYS A 294 19.19 -30.01 -14.19
N LEU A 295 19.09 -28.67 -14.32
CA LEU A 295 18.78 -27.78 -13.18
C LEU A 295 17.27 -27.47 -13.02
N GLY A 296 16.38 -28.02 -13.85
CA GLY A 296 14.95 -27.73 -13.85
C GLY A 296 14.21 -28.02 -12.54
N ASP A 297 14.65 -29.05 -11.80
CA ASP A 297 14.09 -29.39 -10.47
C ASP A 297 14.50 -28.40 -9.36
N LEU A 298 15.51 -27.58 -9.61
CA LEU A 298 16.03 -26.63 -8.65
C LEU A 298 15.40 -25.24 -8.80
N MET A 299 15.07 -24.82 -10.03
CA MET A 299 14.58 -23.47 -10.31
C MET A 299 13.76 -23.41 -11.61
N PRO A 300 12.95 -22.37 -11.83
CA PRO A 300 12.31 -22.13 -13.11
C PRO A 300 13.31 -22.04 -14.26
N SER A 301 12.91 -22.53 -15.43
CA SER A 301 13.79 -22.60 -16.64
C SER A 301 14.39 -21.25 -17.02
N ALA A 302 13.63 -20.16 -16.90
CA ALA A 302 14.10 -18.81 -17.19
C ALA A 302 15.27 -18.37 -16.27
N LEU A 303 15.39 -18.90 -15.06
CA LEU A 303 16.49 -18.57 -14.13
C LEU A 303 17.78 -19.36 -14.43
N ILE A 304 17.69 -20.49 -15.12
CA ILE A 304 18.84 -21.38 -15.34
C ILE A 304 20.01 -20.66 -16.03
N PRO A 305 19.82 -19.97 -17.19
CA PRO A 305 20.92 -19.28 -17.83
C PRO A 305 21.53 -18.18 -16.95
N ILE A 306 20.70 -17.46 -16.21
CA ILE A 306 21.14 -16.39 -15.32
C ILE A 306 21.99 -16.93 -14.17
N VAL A 307 21.55 -17.99 -13.49
CA VAL A 307 22.29 -18.61 -12.38
C VAL A 307 23.61 -19.22 -12.88
N ILE A 308 23.61 -19.85 -14.06
CA ILE A 308 24.84 -20.37 -14.67
C ILE A 308 25.81 -19.22 -14.96
N SER A 309 25.37 -18.14 -15.60
CA SER A 309 26.19 -16.96 -15.88
C SER A 309 26.77 -16.35 -14.61
N LEU A 310 25.92 -16.07 -13.61
CA LEU A 310 26.35 -15.49 -12.33
C LEU A 310 27.36 -16.39 -11.58
N SER A 311 27.19 -17.70 -11.67
CA SER A 311 28.11 -18.67 -11.03
C SER A 311 29.40 -18.89 -11.81
N LYS A 312 29.55 -18.29 -12.99
CA LYS A 312 30.70 -18.44 -13.88
C LYS A 312 31.02 -19.92 -14.15
N VAL A 313 29.97 -20.69 -14.46
CA VAL A 313 30.09 -22.10 -14.87
C VAL A 313 29.66 -22.23 -16.31
N ASP A 314 30.34 -23.06 -17.07
CA ASP A 314 29.95 -23.34 -18.45
C ASP A 314 28.73 -24.28 -18.49
N GLY A 315 27.58 -23.76 -18.93
CA GLY A 315 26.32 -24.51 -19.05
C GLY A 315 26.34 -25.61 -20.12
N SER A 316 27.34 -25.62 -21.01
CA SER A 316 27.55 -26.66 -22.02
C SER A 316 28.39 -27.85 -21.52
N LYS A 317 28.98 -27.76 -20.32
CA LYS A 317 29.62 -28.90 -19.66
C LYS A 317 28.63 -30.03 -19.40
N LYS A 318 29.10 -31.24 -19.47
CA LYS A 318 28.34 -32.39 -18.95
C LYS A 318 28.25 -32.32 -17.42
N ALA A 319 27.11 -32.76 -16.88
CA ALA A 319 26.89 -32.75 -15.44
C ALA A 319 28.01 -33.46 -14.65
N SER A 320 28.59 -34.55 -15.20
CA SER A 320 29.71 -35.28 -14.63
C SER A 320 31.03 -34.53 -14.62
N GLU A 321 31.18 -33.47 -15.40
CA GLU A 321 32.40 -32.66 -15.52
C GLU A 321 32.40 -31.45 -14.60
N VAL A 322 31.25 -31.17 -13.93
CA VAL A 322 31.12 -30.03 -13.00
C VAL A 322 31.94 -30.29 -11.74
N THR A 323 32.91 -29.43 -11.47
CA THR A 323 33.79 -29.54 -10.30
C THR A 323 33.05 -29.22 -9.00
N LYS A 324 33.65 -29.57 -7.88
CA LYS A 324 33.10 -29.23 -6.55
C LYS A 324 32.98 -27.73 -6.37
N GLU A 325 33.96 -26.95 -6.76
CA GLU A 325 33.98 -25.47 -6.68
C GLU A 325 32.91 -24.83 -7.56
N GLU A 326 32.68 -25.34 -8.74
CA GLU A 326 31.62 -24.91 -9.65
C GLU A 326 30.24 -25.19 -9.04
N ARG A 327 30.05 -26.39 -8.48
CA ARG A 327 28.81 -26.77 -7.78
C ARG A 327 28.55 -25.87 -6.57
N GLU A 328 29.55 -25.60 -5.75
CA GLU A 328 29.42 -24.71 -4.59
C GLU A 328 29.05 -23.28 -5.00
N ARG A 329 29.61 -22.78 -6.13
CA ARG A 329 29.17 -21.48 -6.70
C ARG A 329 27.71 -21.49 -7.12
N LEU A 330 27.26 -22.54 -7.83
CA LEU A 330 25.83 -22.69 -8.18
C LEU A 330 24.93 -22.68 -6.95
N VAL A 331 25.29 -23.47 -5.92
CA VAL A 331 24.53 -23.52 -4.66
C VAL A 331 24.50 -22.17 -3.97
N ARG A 332 25.59 -21.40 -3.99
CA ARG A 332 25.67 -20.07 -3.40
C ARG A 332 24.67 -19.11 -4.05
N PHE A 333 24.53 -19.12 -5.37
CA PHE A 333 23.54 -18.31 -6.06
C PHE A 333 22.10 -18.81 -5.87
N LEU A 334 21.87 -20.11 -5.73
CA LEU A 334 20.55 -20.63 -5.33
C LEU A 334 20.12 -20.17 -3.94
N LYS A 335 21.09 -19.91 -3.05
CA LYS A 335 20.88 -19.43 -1.68
C LYS A 335 20.88 -17.90 -1.56
N GLY A 336 21.28 -17.17 -2.62
CA GLY A 336 21.36 -15.72 -2.53
C GLY A 336 21.62 -15.02 -3.87
N ILE A 337 20.61 -14.92 -4.72
CA ILE A 337 20.68 -14.02 -5.88
C ILE A 337 20.63 -12.58 -5.35
N SER A 338 21.66 -11.81 -5.68
CA SER A 338 21.82 -10.43 -5.20
C SER A 338 21.36 -9.44 -6.25
N LEU A 339 20.60 -8.44 -5.82
CA LEU A 339 20.14 -7.30 -6.64
C LEU A 339 20.47 -6.00 -5.91
N ASN A 340 21.00 -5.01 -6.64
CA ASN A 340 21.29 -3.67 -6.13
C ASN A 340 20.14 -2.73 -6.48
N VAL A 341 19.42 -2.29 -5.46
CA VAL A 341 18.28 -1.38 -5.61
C VAL A 341 18.78 0.07 -5.53
N TYR A 342 18.32 0.91 -6.46
CA TYR A 342 18.70 2.31 -6.54
C TYR A 342 17.50 3.27 -6.47
N GLU A 343 16.29 2.79 -6.77
CA GLU A 343 15.07 3.61 -6.80
C GLU A 343 13.83 2.73 -6.55
N SER A 344 12.71 3.35 -6.17
CA SER A 344 11.39 2.74 -6.20
C SER A 344 10.69 2.93 -7.55
N GLU A 345 9.64 2.15 -7.84
CA GLU A 345 8.77 2.39 -9.00
C GLU A 345 7.94 3.70 -8.89
N GLY A 346 8.10 4.46 -7.80
CA GLY A 346 7.54 5.78 -7.57
C GLY A 346 6.03 5.81 -7.23
N TYR A 347 5.49 7.02 -7.11
CA TYR A 347 4.12 7.26 -6.67
C TYR A 347 3.05 6.68 -7.61
N ASN A 348 3.33 6.54 -8.89
CA ASN A 348 2.40 5.97 -9.87
C ASN A 348 2.09 4.48 -9.63
N ARG A 349 2.98 3.77 -8.95
CA ARG A 349 2.88 2.34 -8.67
C ARG A 349 2.73 2.03 -7.18
N ALA A 350 3.06 2.98 -6.31
CA ALA A 350 2.94 2.80 -4.87
C ALA A 350 1.47 2.70 -4.43
N VAL A 351 1.18 1.76 -3.54
CA VAL A 351 -0.19 1.59 -3.02
C VAL A 351 -0.56 2.73 -2.06
N VAL A 352 0.38 3.12 -1.19
CA VAL A 352 0.24 4.22 -0.24
C VAL A 352 1.55 4.99 -0.14
N ASN A 353 1.55 6.10 0.58
CA ASN A 353 2.77 6.79 1.00
C ASN A 353 2.95 6.73 2.52
N THR A 354 4.18 6.90 2.98
CA THR A 354 4.47 7.33 4.35
C THR A 354 4.51 8.85 4.40
N GLY A 355 4.53 9.42 5.61
CA GLY A 355 4.46 10.87 5.77
C GLY A 355 3.03 11.42 5.62
N GLY A 356 2.89 12.73 5.72
CA GLY A 356 1.62 13.43 5.74
C GLY A 356 1.47 14.32 6.96
N VAL A 357 0.25 14.68 7.33
CA VAL A 357 -0.02 15.53 8.48
C VAL A 357 0.44 14.86 9.77
N ASP A 358 1.28 15.57 10.55
CA ASP A 358 1.86 15.02 11.79
C ASP A 358 0.74 14.67 12.78
N ILE A 359 0.71 13.41 13.19
CA ILE A 359 -0.28 12.87 14.13
C ILE A 359 -0.25 13.57 15.50
N LYS A 360 0.85 14.22 15.89
CA LYS A 360 0.94 15.00 17.11
C LYS A 360 0.01 16.22 17.12
N GLU A 361 -0.34 16.71 15.95
CA GLU A 361 -1.22 17.86 15.73
C GLU A 361 -2.67 17.45 15.48
N ILE A 362 -2.97 16.16 15.52
CA ILE A 362 -4.31 15.59 15.40
C ILE A 362 -4.72 14.94 16.73
N ASP A 363 -5.95 15.15 17.15
CA ASP A 363 -6.52 14.45 18.30
C ASP A 363 -6.92 13.02 17.92
N PRO A 364 -6.31 11.98 18.52
CA PRO A 364 -6.59 10.59 18.17
C PRO A 364 -7.99 10.12 18.56
N TYR A 365 -8.71 10.87 19.40
CA TYR A 365 -10.06 10.55 19.87
C TYR A 365 -11.18 11.14 19.01
N THR A 366 -10.84 12.08 18.12
CA THR A 366 -11.83 12.81 17.31
C THR A 366 -11.39 13.03 15.87
N MET A 367 -10.15 12.72 15.52
CA MET A 367 -9.49 13.08 14.25
C MET A 367 -9.43 14.59 13.98
N LYS A 368 -9.74 15.43 15.00
CA LYS A 368 -9.76 16.88 14.90
C LYS A 368 -8.35 17.46 14.94
N SER A 369 -8.14 18.54 14.18
CA SER A 369 -6.95 19.37 14.31
C SER A 369 -6.84 19.98 15.71
N LYS A 370 -5.65 19.98 16.29
CA LYS A 370 -5.33 20.72 17.52
C LYS A 370 -5.00 22.19 17.25
N LEU A 371 -4.73 22.54 16.00
CA LEU A 371 -4.36 23.90 15.57
C LEU A 371 -5.55 24.66 15.03
N VAL A 372 -6.47 23.99 14.31
CA VAL A 372 -7.61 24.60 13.65
C VAL A 372 -8.90 24.01 14.21
N SER A 373 -9.71 24.83 14.85
CA SER A 373 -10.80 24.41 15.73
C SER A 373 -12.00 23.73 15.05
N ASN A 374 -12.10 23.79 13.73
CA ASN A 374 -13.18 23.19 12.93
C ASN A 374 -12.67 22.35 11.75
N LEU A 375 -11.44 21.84 11.85
CA LEU A 375 -10.80 21.00 10.82
C LEU A 375 -10.59 19.58 11.34
N TYR A 376 -10.82 18.60 10.47
CA TYR A 376 -10.60 17.17 10.72
C TYR A 376 -9.83 16.53 9.57
N PHE A 377 -9.10 15.46 9.85
CA PHE A 377 -8.30 14.74 8.85
C PHE A 377 -8.70 13.27 8.79
N THR A 378 -8.88 12.72 7.57
CA THR A 378 -9.28 11.31 7.41
C THR A 378 -8.55 10.62 6.26
N GLY A 379 -8.21 9.35 6.45
CA GLY A 379 -7.55 8.52 5.43
C GLY A 379 -6.07 8.85 5.20
N ASP A 380 -5.60 8.66 3.97
CA ASP A 380 -4.17 8.67 3.59
C ASP A 380 -3.47 10.05 3.70
N ILE A 381 -4.18 11.12 4.06
CA ILE A 381 -3.57 12.44 4.36
C ILE A 381 -2.83 12.43 5.70
N VAL A 382 -3.26 11.58 6.62
CA VAL A 382 -2.65 11.41 7.96
C VAL A 382 -1.40 10.56 7.85
N ASP A 383 -0.35 10.90 8.61
CA ASP A 383 0.90 10.14 8.62
C ASP A 383 0.75 8.78 9.31
N VAL A 384 -0.01 7.90 8.69
CA VAL A 384 -0.22 6.49 9.09
C VAL A 384 -0.33 5.60 7.88
N PHE A 385 0.22 4.40 7.92
CA PHE A 385 -0.03 3.38 6.91
C PHE A 385 0.15 1.97 7.47
N GLY A 386 -0.53 1.01 6.82
CA GLY A 386 -0.43 -0.42 7.11
C GLY A 386 0.10 -1.23 5.94
N PRO A 387 0.36 -2.52 6.12
CA PRO A 387 0.81 -3.42 5.06
C PRO A 387 -0.26 -3.62 3.98
N THR A 388 0.10 -4.35 2.90
CA THR A 388 -0.89 -4.81 1.91
C THR A 388 -1.91 -5.74 2.55
N GLY A 389 -3.14 -5.77 2.02
CA GLY A 389 -4.14 -6.76 2.43
C GLY A 389 -5.40 -6.20 3.09
N GLY A 390 -5.78 -4.95 2.80
CA GLY A 390 -7.01 -4.31 3.26
C GLY A 390 -6.83 -3.33 4.43
N PHE A 391 -5.65 -3.29 5.03
CA PHE A 391 -5.37 -2.45 6.19
C PHE A 391 -5.52 -0.95 5.90
N ASN A 392 -5.08 -0.46 4.75
CA ASN A 392 -5.13 0.98 4.44
C ASN A 392 -6.56 1.49 4.18
N LEU A 393 -7.44 0.67 3.60
CA LEU A 393 -8.86 1.02 3.52
C LEU A 393 -9.52 1.02 4.89
N GLN A 394 -9.13 0.13 5.81
CA GLN A 394 -9.62 0.17 7.19
C GLN A 394 -9.31 1.51 7.87
N VAL A 395 -8.13 2.11 7.64
CA VAL A 395 -7.82 3.47 8.12
C VAL A 395 -8.83 4.47 7.59
N CYS A 396 -9.16 4.39 6.29
CA CYS A 396 -10.12 5.31 5.68
C CYS A 396 -11.50 5.23 6.36
N TRP A 397 -11.99 4.02 6.61
CA TRP A 397 -13.31 3.80 7.21
C TRP A 397 -13.34 4.28 8.67
N SER A 398 -12.37 3.82 9.47
CA SER A 398 -12.32 4.11 10.91
C SER A 398 -12.11 5.59 11.22
N THR A 399 -11.19 6.26 10.49
CA THR A 399 -10.93 7.68 10.72
C THR A 399 -12.09 8.56 10.24
N ALA A 400 -12.76 8.17 9.15
CA ALA A 400 -13.94 8.87 8.65
C ALA A 400 -15.11 8.77 9.63
N HIS A 401 -15.39 7.57 10.12
CA HIS A 401 -16.42 7.35 11.13
C HIS A 401 -16.16 8.22 12.38
N LEU A 402 -14.95 8.09 12.96
CA LEU A 402 -14.58 8.81 14.17
C LEU A 402 -14.67 10.34 14.01
N ALA A 403 -14.21 10.87 12.86
CA ALA A 403 -14.27 12.30 12.59
C ALA A 403 -15.71 12.82 12.58
N VAL A 404 -16.62 12.14 11.89
CA VAL A 404 -18.01 12.58 11.77
C VAL A 404 -18.79 12.34 13.07
N GLU A 405 -18.58 11.22 13.75
CA GLU A 405 -19.22 10.96 15.05
C GLU A 405 -18.84 11.98 16.11
N SER A 406 -17.63 12.50 16.06
CA SER A 406 -17.16 13.54 16.99
C SER A 406 -17.74 14.94 16.74
N LEU A 407 -18.42 15.18 15.62
CA LEU A 407 -19.09 16.45 15.37
C LEU A 407 -20.27 16.61 16.34
N LYS A 408 -20.27 17.74 17.03
CA LYS A 408 -21.41 18.10 17.89
C LYS A 408 -22.59 18.45 16.97
N SER A 409 -23.72 17.83 17.25
CA SER A 409 -25.02 18.19 16.68
C SER A 409 -25.41 19.61 17.08
#